data_c27c3fdd1ab99a67bee04fbee466b236
#
_entry.id   c27c3fdd1ab99a67bee04fbee466b236
#
_cell.length_a   1.000
_cell.length_b   1.000
_cell.length_c   1.000
_cell.angle_alpha   90.00
_cell.angle_beta   90.00
_cell.angle_gamma   90.00
#
_symmetry.space_group_name_H-M   'P 1'
#
loop_
_entity.id
_entity.type
_entity.pdbx_description
1 polymer ?
#
loop_
_entity_poly.entity_id
_entity_poly.type
_entity_poly.pdbx_seq_one_letter_code
_entity_poly.pdbx_strand_id
1 'polypeptide(L)'
;MEIQISVDKSDITATIQAKIDEIKEKAAAALYQGGELIATACQENCPVDTGLLRSSIEVEQISDTEVEVAPHTDYAYYVEVGHHTRSGSFVPGQFYMRNGTEESRESVADYIRSQLTE
;
A
#
# COMPACT_ATOMS: atom_id res chain seq x y z
N MET A 1 22.45 49.92 -23.89
CA MET A 1 21.45 49.52 -22.89
C MET A 1 21.85 48.18 -22.29
N GLU A 2 21.87 48.14 -21.01
CA GLU A 2 22.28 46.94 -20.29
C GLU A 2 21.07 46.38 -19.51
N ILE A 3 20.85 45.06 -19.61
CA ILE A 3 19.78 44.41 -18.90
C ILE A 3 20.41 43.41 -17.93
N GLN A 4 20.09 43.55 -16.67
CA GLN A 4 20.53 42.61 -15.64
C GLN A 4 19.34 41.82 -15.10
N ILE A 5 19.51 40.53 -15.05
CA ILE A 5 18.52 39.63 -14.48
C ILE A 5 19.21 38.85 -13.34
N SER A 6 18.63 38.94 -12.17
CA SER A 6 19.14 38.20 -11.01
C SER A 6 18.02 37.47 -10.30
N VAL A 7 18.33 36.29 -9.76
CA VAL A 7 17.40 35.48 -9.00
C VAL A 7 18.04 35.23 -7.63
N ASP A 8 17.28 35.47 -6.58
CA ASP A 8 17.72 35.24 -5.23
C ASP A 8 17.73 33.71 -4.94
N LYS A 9 18.84 33.21 -4.39
CA LYS A 9 18.97 31.81 -4.03
C LYS A 9 17.91 31.35 -3.01
N SER A 10 17.53 32.26 -2.09
CA SER A 10 16.51 31.93 -1.08
C SER A 10 15.15 31.72 -1.71
N ASP A 11 14.79 32.46 -2.76
CA ASP A 11 13.54 32.30 -3.49
C ASP A 11 13.54 30.97 -4.26
N ILE A 12 14.65 30.60 -4.88
CA ILE A 12 14.81 29.34 -5.59
C ILE A 12 14.68 28.16 -4.59
N THR A 13 15.37 28.24 -3.46
CA THR A 13 15.34 27.22 -2.42
C THR A 13 13.93 27.04 -1.86
N ALA A 14 13.24 28.13 -1.57
CA ALA A 14 11.87 28.08 -1.07
C ALA A 14 10.91 27.45 -2.09
N THR A 15 11.06 27.80 -3.38
CA THR A 15 10.24 27.25 -4.46
C THR A 15 10.46 25.75 -4.64
N ILE A 16 11.72 25.31 -4.60
CA ILE A 16 12.08 23.90 -4.71
C ILE A 16 11.54 23.12 -3.50
N GLN A 17 11.69 23.66 -2.29
CA GLN A 17 11.19 23.03 -1.07
C GLN A 17 9.66 22.87 -1.10
N ALA A 18 8.94 23.89 -1.53
CA ALA A 18 7.49 23.84 -1.67
C ALA A 18 7.07 22.75 -2.66
N LYS A 19 7.80 22.59 -3.77
CA LYS A 19 7.53 21.55 -4.77
C LYS A 19 7.81 20.15 -4.22
N ILE A 20 8.90 20.00 -3.47
CA ILE A 20 9.25 18.74 -2.80
C ILE A 20 8.15 18.36 -1.82
N ASP A 21 7.67 19.30 -1.01
CA ASP A 21 6.62 19.06 -0.02
C ASP A 21 5.31 18.63 -0.70
N GLU A 22 4.94 19.27 -1.81
CA GLU A 22 3.77 18.89 -2.62
C GLU A 22 3.88 17.46 -3.14
N ILE A 23 5.05 17.08 -3.66
CA ILE A 23 5.29 15.73 -4.18
C ILE A 23 5.20 14.72 -3.04
N LYS A 24 5.75 15.02 -1.88
CA LYS A 24 5.67 14.13 -0.71
C LYS A 24 4.23 13.89 -0.26
N GLU A 25 3.40 14.92 -0.24
CA GLU A 25 1.99 14.79 0.11
C GLU A 25 1.25 13.91 -0.89
N LYS A 26 1.47 14.12 -2.19
CA LYS A 26 0.89 13.30 -3.25
C LYS A 26 1.34 11.84 -3.15
N ALA A 27 2.62 11.62 -2.86
CA ALA A 27 3.17 10.28 -2.73
C ALA A 27 2.56 9.55 -1.54
N ALA A 28 2.43 10.19 -0.39
CA ALA A 28 1.81 9.60 0.80
C ALA A 28 0.35 9.22 0.54
N ALA A 29 -0.42 10.10 -0.09
CA ALA A 29 -1.82 9.84 -0.44
C ALA A 29 -1.94 8.68 -1.45
N ALA A 30 -1.10 8.68 -2.49
CA ALA A 30 -1.09 7.63 -3.50
C ALA A 30 -0.71 6.27 -2.91
N LEU A 31 0.25 6.26 -2.00
CA LEU A 31 0.69 5.05 -1.33
C LEU A 31 -0.43 4.45 -0.47
N TYR A 32 -1.16 5.28 0.27
CA TYR A 32 -2.30 4.83 1.06
C TYR A 32 -3.41 4.25 0.17
N GLN A 33 -3.75 4.92 -0.92
CA GLN A 33 -4.75 4.42 -1.87
C GLN A 33 -4.27 3.13 -2.55
N GLY A 34 -2.99 3.03 -2.85
CA GLY A 34 -2.39 1.79 -3.33
C GLY A 34 -2.56 0.65 -2.34
N GLY A 35 -2.38 0.94 -1.06
CA GLY A 35 -2.62 -0.01 0.04
C GLY A 35 -4.07 -0.48 0.07
N GLU A 36 -5.02 0.43 -0.13
CA GLU A 36 -6.45 0.09 -0.19
C GLU A 36 -6.76 -0.85 -1.37
N LEU A 37 -6.13 -0.63 -2.52
CA LEU A 37 -6.28 -1.52 -3.69
C LEU A 37 -5.74 -2.92 -3.40
N ILE A 38 -4.60 -3.01 -2.74
CA ILE A 38 -4.01 -4.30 -2.32
C ILE A 38 -4.93 -4.98 -1.31
N ALA A 39 -5.43 -4.25 -0.33
CA ALA A 39 -6.34 -4.79 0.68
C ALA A 39 -7.60 -5.37 0.03
N THR A 40 -8.17 -4.67 -0.94
CA THR A 40 -9.35 -5.15 -1.69
C THR A 40 -9.05 -6.45 -2.42
N ALA A 41 -7.91 -6.54 -3.11
CA ALA A 41 -7.50 -7.76 -3.81
C ALA A 41 -7.30 -8.92 -2.85
N CYS A 42 -6.69 -8.67 -1.70
CA CYS A 42 -6.51 -9.69 -0.65
C CYS A 42 -7.86 -10.15 -0.08
N GLN A 43 -8.79 -9.23 0.12
CA GLN A 43 -10.15 -9.54 0.58
C GLN A 43 -10.89 -10.41 -0.42
N GLU A 44 -10.75 -10.14 -1.72
CA GLU A 44 -11.37 -10.93 -2.78
C GLU A 44 -10.83 -12.36 -2.84
N ASN A 45 -9.58 -12.57 -2.46
CA ASN A 45 -8.94 -13.88 -2.43
C ASN A 45 -9.14 -14.62 -1.10
N CYS A 46 -9.71 -13.97 -0.11
CA CYS A 46 -9.87 -14.50 1.23
C CYS A 46 -11.04 -15.47 1.31
N PRO A 47 -10.89 -16.62 2.02
CA PRO A 47 -12.04 -17.51 2.29
C PRO A 47 -13.09 -16.75 3.12
N VAL A 48 -14.38 -17.04 2.87
CA VAL A 48 -15.49 -16.24 3.40
C VAL A 48 -16.37 -17.03 4.37
N ASP A 49 -15.79 -17.93 5.17
CA ASP A 49 -16.58 -18.77 6.09
C ASP A 49 -17.38 -17.96 7.11
N THR A 50 -16.75 -16.96 7.73
CA THR A 50 -17.40 -16.08 8.70
C THR A 50 -17.37 -14.60 8.30
N GLY A 51 -16.57 -14.24 7.31
CA GLY A 51 -16.32 -12.85 6.95
C GLY A 51 -15.41 -12.09 7.91
N LEU A 52 -15.09 -12.67 9.08
CA LEU A 52 -14.29 -12.00 10.09
C LEU A 52 -12.84 -11.77 9.64
N LEU A 53 -12.21 -12.78 9.05
CA LEU A 53 -10.86 -12.67 8.53
C LEU A 53 -10.80 -11.63 7.41
N ARG A 54 -11.71 -11.73 6.45
CA ARG A 54 -11.82 -10.81 5.31
C ARG A 54 -11.96 -9.36 5.78
N SER A 55 -12.87 -9.10 6.71
CA SER A 55 -13.09 -7.75 7.23
C SER A 55 -11.97 -7.23 8.09
N SER A 56 -11.08 -8.12 8.58
CA SER A 56 -9.92 -7.73 9.40
C SER A 56 -8.73 -7.21 8.58
N ILE A 57 -8.75 -7.37 7.26
CA ILE A 57 -7.67 -6.89 6.39
C ILE A 57 -7.78 -5.37 6.28
N GLU A 58 -6.79 -4.67 6.81
CA GLU A 58 -6.80 -3.22 6.92
C GLU A 58 -5.48 -2.62 6.44
N VAL A 59 -5.54 -1.35 6.07
CA VAL A 59 -4.38 -0.54 5.70
C VAL A 59 -4.02 0.35 6.86
N GLU A 60 -2.75 0.38 7.23
CA GLU A 60 -2.24 1.25 8.27
C GLU A 60 -1.10 2.10 7.70
N GLN A 61 -1.19 3.41 7.90
CA GLN A 61 -0.12 4.31 7.52
C GLN A 61 0.94 4.32 8.62
N ILE A 62 2.12 3.79 8.29
CA ILE A 62 3.25 3.69 9.23
C ILE A 62 4.04 5.01 9.23
N SER A 63 4.27 5.58 8.03
CA SER A 63 4.97 6.83 7.84
C SER A 63 4.55 7.45 6.51
N ASP A 64 5.14 8.58 6.14
CA ASP A 64 4.88 9.22 4.84
C ASP A 64 5.33 8.36 3.64
N THR A 65 6.21 7.39 3.88
CA THR A 65 6.80 6.54 2.84
C THR A 65 6.48 5.06 3.00
N GLU A 66 5.68 4.69 4.00
CA GLU A 66 5.39 3.28 4.28
C GLU A 66 3.95 3.07 4.73
N VAL A 67 3.31 2.11 4.11
CA VAL A 67 1.96 1.67 4.43
C VAL A 67 1.98 0.14 4.60
N GLU A 68 1.27 -0.35 5.60
CA GLU A 68 1.14 -1.77 5.86
C GLU A 68 -0.29 -2.25 5.54
N VAL A 69 -0.39 -3.38 4.87
CA VAL A 69 -1.67 -4.06 4.62
C VAL A 69 -1.60 -5.41 5.33
N ALA A 70 -2.47 -5.63 6.28
CA ALA A 70 -2.41 -6.85 7.09
C ALA A 70 -3.78 -7.27 7.62
N PRO A 71 -4.00 -8.58 7.80
CA PRO A 71 -5.15 -9.08 8.53
C PRO A 71 -4.92 -8.98 10.05
N HIS A 72 -6.00 -8.91 10.81
CA HIS A 72 -5.94 -8.70 12.26
C HIS A 72 -6.74 -9.74 13.08
N THR A 73 -6.66 -11.00 12.67
CA THR A 73 -7.22 -12.11 13.47
C THR A 73 -6.11 -13.04 13.93
N ASP A 74 -6.35 -13.78 15.01
CA ASP A 74 -5.38 -14.71 15.58
C ASP A 74 -5.04 -15.88 14.65
N TYR A 75 -5.94 -16.24 13.74
CA TYR A 75 -5.79 -17.39 12.84
C TYR A 75 -5.35 -16.99 11.43
N ALA A 76 -5.15 -15.70 11.17
CA ALA A 76 -4.83 -15.18 9.83
C ALA A 76 -3.60 -15.86 9.19
N TYR A 77 -2.53 -16.03 9.97
CA TYR A 77 -1.31 -16.68 9.51
C TYR A 77 -1.55 -18.13 9.07
N TYR A 78 -2.32 -18.88 9.85
CA TYR A 78 -2.58 -20.28 9.55
C TYR A 78 -3.43 -20.46 8.29
N VAL A 79 -4.34 -19.54 8.02
CA VAL A 79 -5.13 -19.55 6.78
C VAL A 79 -4.23 -19.23 5.59
N GLU A 80 -3.30 -18.31 5.75
CA GLU A 80 -2.36 -17.95 4.68
C GLU A 80 -1.44 -19.10 4.29
N VAL A 81 -0.77 -19.71 5.26
CA VAL A 81 0.31 -20.67 4.99
C VAL A 81 -0.08 -22.14 5.24
N GLY A 82 -1.24 -22.39 5.83
CA GLY A 82 -1.66 -23.73 6.21
C GLY A 82 -1.21 -24.11 7.61
N HIS A 83 -1.70 -25.25 8.09
CA HIS A 83 -1.41 -25.71 9.44
C HIS A 83 -1.67 -27.19 9.60
N HIS A 84 -1.09 -27.78 10.67
CA HIS A 84 -1.38 -29.16 11.07
C HIS A 84 -2.55 -29.18 12.06
N THR A 85 -3.44 -30.17 11.89
CA THR A 85 -4.51 -30.41 12.84
C THR A 85 -4.00 -31.27 14.02
N ARG A 86 -4.82 -31.41 15.07
CA ARG A 86 -4.48 -32.26 16.22
C ARG A 86 -4.30 -33.72 15.84
N SER A 87 -4.98 -34.17 14.79
CA SER A 87 -4.85 -35.55 14.28
C SER A 87 -3.61 -35.78 13.42
N GLY A 88 -2.80 -34.72 13.18
CA GLY A 88 -1.60 -34.79 12.36
C GLY A 88 -1.81 -34.54 10.87
N SER A 89 -3.06 -34.34 10.45
CA SER A 89 -3.36 -33.96 9.05
C SER A 89 -2.91 -32.55 8.77
N PHE A 90 -2.61 -32.26 7.50
CA PHE A 90 -2.22 -30.91 7.08
C PHE A 90 -3.36 -30.23 6.30
N VAL A 91 -3.69 -29.00 6.67
CA VAL A 91 -4.63 -28.16 5.95
C VAL A 91 -3.82 -27.18 5.11
N PRO A 92 -3.93 -27.22 3.76
CA PRO A 92 -3.16 -26.33 2.89
C PRO A 92 -3.52 -24.86 3.11
N GLY A 93 -2.54 -23.98 2.92
CA GLY A 93 -2.74 -22.54 2.97
C GLY A 93 -3.57 -22.04 1.79
N GLN A 94 -4.29 -20.96 2.01
CA GLN A 94 -5.11 -20.32 0.97
C GLN A 94 -4.34 -19.21 0.25
N PHE A 95 -3.26 -18.72 0.83
CA PHE A 95 -2.38 -17.67 0.27
C PHE A 95 -3.13 -16.43 -0.23
N TYR A 96 -4.17 -16.03 0.49
CA TYR A 96 -5.01 -14.89 0.09
C TYR A 96 -4.25 -13.56 0.06
N MET A 97 -3.31 -13.34 0.98
CA MET A 97 -2.46 -12.15 1.00
C MET A 97 -1.46 -12.16 -0.16
N ARG A 98 -0.80 -13.29 -0.38
CA ARG A 98 0.14 -13.44 -1.49
C ARG A 98 -0.54 -13.28 -2.84
N ASN A 99 -1.65 -13.97 -3.04
CA ASN A 99 -2.38 -13.94 -4.31
C ASN A 99 -2.96 -12.54 -4.59
N GLY A 100 -3.55 -11.90 -3.58
CA GLY A 100 -4.06 -10.53 -3.72
C GLY A 100 -2.98 -9.54 -4.05
N THR A 101 -1.82 -9.66 -3.41
CA THR A 101 -0.66 -8.79 -3.68
C THR A 101 -0.14 -8.99 -5.10
N GLU A 102 0.02 -10.23 -5.55
CA GLU A 102 0.51 -10.52 -6.90
C GLU A 102 -0.47 -10.04 -7.98
N GLU A 103 -1.76 -10.25 -7.79
CA GLU A 103 -2.79 -9.80 -8.74
C GLU A 103 -2.86 -8.28 -8.87
N SER A 104 -2.63 -7.54 -7.79
CA SER A 104 -2.78 -6.09 -7.77
C SER A 104 -1.49 -5.32 -8.02
N ARG A 105 -0.34 -5.98 -8.02
CA ARG A 105 0.98 -5.34 -8.08
C ARG A 105 1.13 -4.32 -9.22
N GLU A 106 0.84 -4.71 -10.44
CA GLU A 106 1.00 -3.83 -11.61
C GLU A 106 0.00 -2.67 -11.58
N SER A 107 -1.26 -2.96 -11.27
CA SER A 107 -2.30 -1.92 -11.19
C SER A 107 -1.97 -0.87 -10.15
N VAL A 108 -1.46 -1.31 -9.00
CA VAL A 108 -1.08 -0.40 -7.90
C VAL A 108 0.12 0.44 -8.29
N ALA A 109 1.14 -0.18 -8.90
CA ALA A 109 2.31 0.55 -9.37
C ALA A 109 1.94 1.61 -10.40
N ASP A 110 1.08 1.26 -11.36
CA ASP A 110 0.59 2.18 -12.39
C ASP A 110 -0.22 3.33 -11.77
N TYR A 111 -1.09 3.01 -10.82
CA TYR A 111 -1.86 4.01 -10.10
C TYR A 111 -0.95 5.02 -9.40
N ILE A 112 0.04 4.55 -8.64
CA ILE A 112 0.97 5.41 -7.91
C ILE A 112 1.74 6.31 -8.89
N ARG A 113 2.25 5.74 -9.98
CA ARG A 113 2.95 6.53 -11.00
C ARG A 113 2.06 7.63 -11.58
N SER A 114 0.82 7.30 -11.89
CA SER A 114 -0.12 8.28 -12.47
C SER A 114 -0.37 9.47 -11.54
N GLN A 115 -0.41 9.22 -10.24
CA GLN A 115 -0.62 10.28 -9.25
C GLN A 115 0.60 11.20 -9.10
N LEU A 116 1.80 10.67 -9.33
CA LEU A 116 3.03 11.44 -9.19
C LEU A 116 3.40 12.24 -10.44
N THR A 117 2.88 11.86 -11.60
CA THR A 117 3.23 12.49 -12.88
C THR A 117 2.23 13.56 -13.35
N GLU A 118 1.17 13.77 -12.62
CA GLU A 118 0.18 14.83 -12.94
C GLU A 118 0.59 16.20 -12.42
#